data_42ddddb99d0c970acd25f9b4780e2b64
#
_entry.id   42ddddb99d0c970acd25f9b4780e2b64
#
_cell.length_a   1.000
_cell.length_b   1.000
_cell.length_c   1.000
_cell.angle_alpha   90.00
_cell.angle_beta   90.00
_cell.angle_gamma   90.00
#
_symmetry.space_group_name_H-M   'P 1'
#
loop_
_entity.id
_entity.type
_entity.pdbx_description
1 polymer ?
#
loop_
_entity_poly.entity_id
_entity_poly.type
_entity_poly.pdbx_seq_one_letter_code
_entity_poly.pdbx_strand_id
1 'polypeptide(L)'
;MVIISVYLRTGKLSRFWALKDVFNSLIKIEKYVYEMLKKQYPSIKWASENAKVAEINPEGRAGLGYDIEYIDENGNRRFVEVKASKTSDIVFYMSDNEFDFAIKHITEYIIYFVTEVFSKKPKILLLDNVFKGNDFNSDNYALDTTKEYKVMATFT
;
A
#
# COMPACT_ATOMS: atom_id res chain seq x y z
N MET A 1 -11.89 11.10 1.68
CA MET A 1 -12.57 9.79 1.57
C MET A 1 -11.56 8.83 0.97
N VAL A 2 -10.93 8.03 1.79
CA VAL A 2 -9.94 7.05 1.33
C VAL A 2 -10.71 5.91 0.65
N ILE A 3 -10.63 5.81 -0.67
CA ILE A 3 -11.19 4.69 -1.42
C ILE A 3 -10.16 3.56 -1.33
N ILE A 4 -10.38 2.69 -0.39
CA ILE A 4 -9.59 1.48 -0.26
C ILE A 4 -10.23 0.44 -1.17
N SER A 5 -9.64 0.26 -2.32
CA SER A 5 -10.10 -0.73 -3.30
C SER A 5 -9.69 -2.15 -2.91
N VAL A 6 -10.35 -2.70 -1.91
CA VAL A 6 -10.38 -4.16 -1.76
C VAL A 6 -11.45 -4.70 -2.69
N TYR A 7 -11.04 -5.24 -3.82
CA TYR A 7 -11.98 -5.82 -4.78
C TYR A 7 -12.59 -7.12 -4.22
N LEU A 8 -13.84 -7.00 -3.69
CA LEU A 8 -14.66 -8.14 -3.33
C LEU A 8 -15.44 -8.61 -4.55
N ARG A 9 -14.93 -9.60 -5.25
CA ARG A 9 -15.69 -10.33 -6.28
C ARG A 9 -16.52 -11.40 -5.61
N THR A 10 -17.63 -11.05 -4.98
CA THR A 10 -18.75 -11.97 -4.68
C THR A 10 -20.03 -11.19 -4.43
N GLY A 11 -21.12 -11.67 -5.02
CA GLY A 11 -22.44 -11.08 -4.91
C GLY A 11 -23.01 -11.11 -3.49
N LYS A 12 -23.83 -10.10 -3.25
CA LYS A 12 -24.81 -9.99 -2.14
C LYS A 12 -24.38 -10.55 -0.77
N LEU A 13 -23.71 -9.71 0.01
CA LEU A 13 -23.69 -9.82 1.47
C LEU A 13 -23.76 -8.43 2.09
N SER A 14 -24.49 -8.33 3.21
CA SER A 14 -24.84 -7.10 3.91
C SER A 14 -23.68 -6.09 4.01
N ARG A 15 -23.82 -4.97 3.32
CA ARG A 15 -22.75 -3.97 3.08
C ARG A 15 -22.12 -3.36 4.34
N PHE A 16 -22.76 -3.45 5.49
CA PHE A 16 -22.27 -2.75 6.70
C PHE A 16 -21.22 -3.51 7.50
N TRP A 17 -21.33 -4.81 7.64
CA TRP A 17 -20.36 -5.62 8.40
C TRP A 17 -19.07 -5.87 7.61
N ALA A 18 -19.19 -6.06 6.30
CA ALA A 18 -18.04 -6.26 5.42
C ALA A 18 -17.10 -5.05 5.37
N LEU A 19 -17.61 -3.83 5.43
CA LEU A 19 -16.80 -2.60 5.39
C LEU A 19 -15.97 -2.42 6.67
N LYS A 20 -16.55 -2.71 7.85
CA LYS A 20 -15.84 -2.59 9.13
C LYS A 20 -14.71 -3.63 9.23
N ASP A 21 -14.95 -4.85 8.78
CA ASP A 21 -13.95 -5.92 8.80
C ASP A 21 -12.82 -5.66 7.79
N VAL A 22 -13.14 -5.12 6.64
CA VAL A 22 -12.17 -4.69 5.63
C VAL A 22 -11.32 -3.54 6.18
N PHE A 23 -11.93 -2.51 6.73
CA PHE A 23 -11.24 -1.37 7.32
C PHE A 23 -10.31 -1.80 8.47
N ASN A 24 -10.79 -2.62 9.39
CA ASN A 24 -9.96 -3.18 10.46
C ASN A 24 -8.82 -4.04 9.92
N SER A 25 -9.03 -4.76 8.82
CA SER A 25 -7.99 -5.57 8.18
C SER A 25 -6.89 -4.72 7.58
N LEU A 26 -7.22 -3.57 6.99
CA LEU A 26 -6.24 -2.66 6.40
C LEU A 26 -5.36 -1.99 7.43
N ILE A 27 -5.96 -1.50 8.53
CA ILE A 27 -5.20 -0.97 9.66
C ILE A 27 -4.22 -2.03 10.18
N LYS A 28 -4.66 -3.30 10.30
CA LYS A 28 -3.79 -4.39 10.73
C LYS A 28 -2.66 -4.69 9.75
N ILE A 29 -2.92 -4.58 8.45
CA ILE A 29 -1.92 -4.83 7.41
C ILE A 29 -0.86 -3.72 7.41
N GLU A 30 -1.27 -2.46 7.41
CA GLU A 30 -0.34 -1.35 7.53
C GLU A 30 0.47 -1.43 8.84
N LYS A 31 -0.21 -1.73 9.97
CA LYS A 31 0.45 -1.94 11.26
C LYS A 31 1.48 -3.06 11.20
N TYR A 32 1.16 -4.16 10.55
CA TYR A 32 2.07 -5.28 10.40
C TYR A 32 3.34 -4.90 9.62
N VAL A 33 3.19 -4.18 8.51
CA VAL A 33 4.33 -3.66 7.74
C VAL A 33 5.12 -2.65 8.56
N TYR A 34 4.44 -1.72 9.26
CA TYR A 34 5.08 -0.74 10.13
C TYR A 34 5.92 -1.41 11.24
N GLU A 35 5.35 -2.38 11.96
CA GLU A 35 6.05 -3.07 13.06
C GLU A 35 7.22 -3.92 12.55
N MET A 36 7.12 -4.48 11.35
CA MET A 36 8.22 -5.18 10.70
C MET A 36 9.38 -4.22 10.40
N LEU A 37 9.09 -3.08 9.77
CA LEU A 37 10.09 -2.09 9.39
C LEU A 37 10.70 -1.37 10.59
N LYS A 38 9.93 -1.15 11.65
CA LYS A 38 10.37 -0.49 12.88
C LYS A 38 11.53 -1.21 13.58
N LYS A 39 11.62 -2.52 13.40
CA LYS A 39 12.75 -3.31 13.96
C LYS A 39 14.08 -2.96 13.30
N GLN A 40 14.04 -2.48 12.06
CA GLN A 40 15.23 -2.16 11.26
C GLN A 40 15.49 -0.65 11.19
N TYR A 41 14.43 0.16 11.13
CA TYR A 41 14.51 1.60 10.90
C TYR A 41 13.91 2.38 12.08
N PRO A 42 14.74 2.82 13.06
CA PRO A 42 14.24 3.54 14.25
C PRO A 42 13.57 4.88 13.95
N SER A 43 13.92 5.52 12.81
CA SER A 43 13.34 6.80 12.36
C SER A 43 11.99 6.67 11.67
N ILE A 44 11.42 5.45 11.63
CA ILE A 44 10.18 5.18 10.93
C ILE A 44 8.99 5.95 11.52
N LYS A 45 8.14 6.44 10.64
CA LYS A 45 6.88 7.09 10.99
C LYS A 45 5.74 6.47 10.18
N TRP A 46 4.73 5.98 10.85
CA TRP A 46 3.47 5.62 10.21
C TRP A 46 2.63 6.91 10.09
N ALA A 47 2.46 7.40 8.86
CA ALA A 47 1.98 8.75 8.57
C ALA A 47 0.52 8.82 8.12
N SER A 48 -0.04 7.69 7.63
CA SER A 48 -1.43 7.64 7.15
C SER A 48 -2.46 7.87 8.25
N GLU A 49 -3.70 8.14 7.88
CA GLU A 49 -4.84 8.27 8.81
C GLU A 49 -5.03 7.02 9.68
N ASN A 50 -4.68 5.85 9.18
CA ASN A 50 -4.77 4.60 9.91
C ASN A 50 -3.85 4.56 11.15
N ALA A 51 -2.73 5.28 11.12
CA ALA A 51 -1.85 5.42 12.27
C ALA A 51 -2.52 6.17 13.44
N LYS A 52 -3.35 7.16 13.13
CA LYS A 52 -4.15 7.87 14.10
C LYS A 52 -5.24 6.97 14.69
N VAL A 53 -5.95 6.20 13.85
CA VAL A 53 -6.96 5.25 14.32
C VAL A 53 -6.34 4.15 15.17
N ALA A 54 -5.11 3.73 14.86
CA ALA A 54 -4.37 2.75 15.63
C ALA A 54 -3.71 3.31 16.91
N GLU A 55 -3.90 4.60 17.21
CA GLU A 55 -3.34 5.31 18.36
C GLU A 55 -1.79 5.29 18.42
N ILE A 56 -1.14 5.17 17.27
CA ILE A 56 0.33 5.14 17.14
C ILE A 56 0.90 6.51 16.78
N ASN A 57 0.21 7.24 15.89
CA ASN A 57 0.60 8.59 15.50
C ASN A 57 -0.63 9.50 15.47
N PRO A 58 -0.79 10.40 16.46
CA PRO A 58 -1.95 11.29 16.52
C PRO A 58 -2.00 12.30 15.36
N GLU A 59 -0.88 12.54 14.69
CA GLU A 59 -0.78 13.42 13.53
C GLU A 59 -1.01 12.70 12.19
N GLY A 60 -1.34 11.40 12.22
CA GLY A 60 -1.66 10.62 11.04
C GLY A 60 -2.82 11.25 10.25
N ARG A 61 -2.67 11.32 8.92
CA ARG A 61 -3.64 12.00 8.07
C ARG A 61 -3.79 11.33 6.70
N ALA A 62 -4.97 11.49 6.11
CA ALA A 62 -5.25 11.06 4.74
C ALA A 62 -4.57 11.98 3.70
N GLY A 63 -4.47 11.51 2.47
CA GLY A 63 -4.09 12.32 1.31
C GLY A 63 -2.60 12.66 1.19
N LEU A 64 -1.73 11.93 1.88
CA LEU A 64 -0.28 12.11 1.77
C LEU A 64 0.31 11.52 0.49
N GLY A 65 -0.35 10.50 -0.08
CA GLY A 65 0.16 9.72 -1.21
C GLY A 65 1.08 8.57 -0.79
N TYR A 66 1.23 8.33 0.52
CA TYR A 66 1.96 7.21 1.11
C TYR A 66 1.46 6.92 2.53
N ASP A 67 1.78 5.75 3.07
CA ASP A 67 1.35 5.32 4.40
C ASP A 67 2.44 5.48 5.47
N ILE A 68 3.68 5.12 5.12
CA ILE A 68 4.81 5.04 6.04
C ILE A 68 6.02 5.76 5.44
N GLU A 69 6.82 6.42 6.28
CA GLU A 69 8.11 6.99 5.86
C GLU A 69 9.24 6.59 6.81
N TYR A 70 10.45 6.44 6.28
CA TYR A 70 11.65 6.18 7.06
C TYR A 70 12.92 6.65 6.33
N ILE A 71 14.03 6.67 7.05
CA ILE A 71 15.37 6.87 6.47
C ILE A 71 16.06 5.51 6.46
N ASP A 72 16.54 5.08 5.29
CA ASP A 72 17.27 3.82 5.14
C ASP A 72 18.71 3.90 5.66
N GLU A 73 19.40 2.79 5.65
CA GLU A 73 20.78 2.66 6.12
C GLU A 73 21.82 3.51 5.32
N ASN A 74 21.44 3.94 4.13
CA ASN A 74 22.26 4.83 3.29
C ASN A 74 21.91 6.31 3.48
N GLY A 75 20.98 6.63 4.40
CA GLY A 75 20.51 7.98 4.64
C GLY A 75 19.45 8.46 3.66
N ASN A 76 18.91 7.60 2.78
CA ASN A 76 17.90 7.98 1.84
C ASN A 76 16.50 7.89 2.47
N ARG A 77 15.67 8.89 2.19
CA ARG A 77 14.26 8.87 2.56
C ARG A 77 13.51 7.83 1.72
N ARG A 78 12.62 7.09 2.37
CA ARG A 78 11.73 6.13 1.71
C ARG A 78 10.29 6.43 2.07
N PHE A 79 9.44 6.46 1.05
CA PHE A 79 7.99 6.57 1.15
C PHE A 79 7.37 5.23 0.79
N VAL A 80 6.63 4.67 1.70
CA VAL A 80 6.03 3.35 1.58
C VAL A 80 4.53 3.46 1.41
N GLU A 81 4.03 2.86 0.37
CA GLU A 81 2.61 2.55 0.21
C GLU A 81 2.37 1.09 0.53
N VAL A 82 1.33 0.79 1.29
CA VAL A 82 0.96 -0.58 1.66
C VAL A 82 -0.25 -1.01 0.88
N LYS A 83 -0.09 -2.03 0.06
CA LYS A 83 -1.16 -2.65 -0.73
C LYS A 83 -1.36 -4.09 -0.31
N ALA A 84 -2.55 -4.63 -0.53
CA ALA A 84 -2.88 -5.98 -0.13
C ALA A 84 -3.85 -6.67 -1.09
N SER A 85 -3.73 -8.00 -1.16
CA SER A 85 -4.64 -8.86 -1.93
C SER A 85 -5.06 -10.07 -1.10
N LYS A 86 -6.26 -10.57 -1.37
CA LYS A 86 -6.76 -11.85 -0.83
C LYS A 86 -6.15 -13.06 -1.52
N THR A 87 -5.66 -12.86 -2.74
CA THR A 87 -5.08 -13.90 -3.58
C THR A 87 -3.57 -13.75 -3.68
N SER A 88 -2.91 -14.65 -4.39
CA SER A 88 -1.49 -14.54 -4.74
C SER A 88 -1.21 -13.55 -5.88
N ASP A 89 -2.26 -13.06 -6.57
CA ASP A 89 -2.08 -12.16 -7.69
C ASP A 89 -1.64 -10.77 -7.21
N ILE A 90 -0.68 -10.19 -7.89
CA ILE A 90 -0.23 -8.82 -7.65
C ILE A 90 -1.08 -7.90 -8.52
N VAL A 91 -2.21 -7.51 -7.96
CA VAL A 91 -3.15 -6.55 -8.57
C VAL A 91 -3.59 -5.58 -7.48
N PHE A 92 -3.41 -4.30 -7.71
CA PHE A 92 -3.80 -3.27 -6.75
C PHE A 92 -4.23 -1.99 -7.47
N TYR A 93 -4.88 -1.11 -6.72
CA TYR A 93 -5.33 0.19 -7.19
C TYR A 93 -4.52 1.29 -6.51
N MET A 94 -4.28 2.36 -7.25
CA MET A 94 -3.70 3.59 -6.73
C MET A 94 -4.69 4.73 -6.99
N SER A 95 -4.86 5.60 -6.03
CA SER A 95 -5.56 6.86 -6.22
C SER A 95 -4.71 7.82 -7.06
N ASP A 96 -5.33 8.84 -7.65
CA ASP A 96 -4.60 9.90 -8.37
C ASP A 96 -3.50 10.50 -7.51
N ASN A 97 -3.80 10.74 -6.24
CA ASN A 97 -2.82 11.33 -5.31
C ASN A 97 -1.63 10.42 -5.01
N GLU A 98 -1.86 9.11 -4.83
CA GLU A 98 -0.77 8.13 -4.66
C GLU A 98 0.09 8.01 -5.92
N PHE A 99 -0.56 7.96 -7.08
CA PHE A 99 0.15 7.86 -8.35
C PHE A 99 0.98 9.11 -8.64
N ASP A 100 0.40 10.30 -8.49
CA ASP A 100 1.09 11.58 -8.67
C ASP A 100 2.25 11.75 -7.68
N PHE A 101 2.08 11.31 -6.43
CA PHE A 101 3.14 11.34 -5.44
C PHE A 101 4.27 10.39 -5.83
N ALA A 102 3.94 9.16 -6.25
CA ALA A 102 4.93 8.17 -6.70
C ALA A 102 5.76 8.67 -7.90
N ILE A 103 5.13 9.29 -8.89
CA ILE A 103 5.84 9.89 -10.05
C ILE A 103 6.81 10.99 -9.63
N LYS A 104 6.44 11.79 -8.62
CA LYS A 104 7.32 12.86 -8.10
C LYS A 104 8.48 12.34 -7.25
N HIS A 105 8.36 11.13 -6.71
CA HIS A 105 9.29 10.53 -5.76
C HIS A 105 9.78 9.15 -6.19
N ILE A 106 9.98 8.93 -7.49
CA ILE A 106 10.26 7.61 -8.10
C ILE A 106 11.40 6.85 -7.38
N THR A 107 12.48 7.52 -7.02
CA THR A 107 13.64 6.89 -6.40
C THR A 107 13.47 6.60 -4.90
N GLU A 108 12.43 7.17 -4.30
CA GLU A 108 12.15 7.10 -2.87
C GLU A 108 10.91 6.26 -2.58
N TYR A 109 10.03 6.09 -3.58
CA TYR A 109 8.73 5.44 -3.44
C TYR A 109 8.83 3.93 -3.61
N ILE A 110 8.29 3.19 -2.66
CA ILE A 110 8.25 1.72 -2.66
C ILE A 110 6.88 1.23 -2.22
N ILE A 111 6.46 0.09 -2.75
CA ILE A 111 5.21 -0.56 -2.38
C ILE A 111 5.53 -1.85 -1.64
N TYR A 112 5.01 -1.98 -0.41
CA TYR A 112 4.93 -3.25 0.30
C TYR A 112 3.60 -3.90 0.01
N PHE A 113 3.63 -4.98 -0.74
CA PHE A 113 2.44 -5.69 -1.18
C PHE A 113 2.26 -6.99 -0.38
N VAL A 114 1.12 -7.10 0.32
CA VAL A 114 0.81 -8.27 1.13
C VAL A 114 -0.19 -9.14 0.39
N THR A 115 0.24 -10.34 -0.01
CA THR A 115 -0.64 -11.31 -0.68
C THR A 115 -1.32 -12.22 0.34
N GLU A 116 -2.44 -12.83 -0.05
CA GLU A 116 -3.11 -13.87 0.72
C GLU A 116 -3.40 -13.45 2.18
N VAL A 117 -3.84 -12.21 2.37
CA VAL A 117 -3.95 -11.54 3.69
C VAL A 117 -4.82 -12.27 4.71
N PHE A 118 -5.71 -13.16 4.28
CA PHE A 118 -6.53 -13.99 5.17
C PHE A 118 -6.00 -15.41 5.35
N SER A 119 -4.86 -15.73 4.75
CA SER A 119 -4.20 -17.01 4.95
C SER A 119 -3.50 -17.07 6.33
N LYS A 120 -3.12 -18.28 6.72
CA LYS A 120 -2.29 -18.47 7.93
C LYS A 120 -0.87 -17.93 7.78
N LYS A 121 -0.43 -17.69 6.54
CA LYS A 121 0.93 -17.23 6.21
C LYS A 121 0.88 -16.23 5.05
N PRO A 122 0.42 -15.01 5.29
CA PRO A 122 0.48 -13.96 4.28
C PRO A 122 1.94 -13.71 3.88
N LYS A 123 2.16 -13.39 2.61
CA LYS A 123 3.49 -13.07 2.10
C LYS A 123 3.61 -11.58 1.90
N ILE A 124 4.77 -11.02 2.22
CA ILE A 124 5.11 -9.63 1.93
C ILE A 124 6.07 -9.61 0.76
N LEU A 125 5.75 -8.82 -0.24
CA LEU A 125 6.58 -8.57 -1.40
C LEU A 125 6.98 -7.09 -1.41
N LEU A 126 8.25 -6.83 -1.68
CA LEU A 126 8.76 -5.49 -1.92
C LEU A 126 8.69 -5.21 -3.42
N LEU A 127 7.88 -4.22 -3.81
CA LEU A 127 7.78 -3.76 -5.18
C LEU A 127 8.46 -2.38 -5.27
N ASP A 128 9.75 -2.39 -5.54
CA ASP A 128 10.61 -1.19 -5.59
C ASP A 128 10.81 -0.66 -7.01
N ASN A 129 10.18 -1.28 -8.00
CA ASN A 129 10.34 -0.98 -9.41
C ASN A 129 9.02 -0.79 -10.17
N VAL A 130 7.92 -0.48 -9.48
CA VAL A 130 6.63 -0.15 -10.12
C VAL A 130 6.75 1.15 -10.93
N PHE A 131 7.64 2.03 -10.49
CA PHE A 131 8.04 3.24 -11.19
C PHE A 131 9.54 3.17 -11.47
N LYS A 132 9.96 3.56 -12.66
CA LYS A 132 11.36 3.46 -13.10
C LYS A 132 11.74 4.61 -14.04
N GLY A 133 12.94 5.13 -13.89
CA GLY A 133 13.36 6.29 -14.67
C GLY A 133 12.55 7.52 -14.28
N ASN A 134 11.66 7.97 -15.14
CA ASN A 134 10.79 9.12 -14.91
C ASN A 134 9.31 8.80 -15.06
N ASP A 135 8.93 7.50 -15.08
CA ASP A 135 7.57 7.09 -15.38
C ASP A 135 7.23 5.72 -14.78
N PHE A 136 6.01 5.28 -15.05
CA PHE A 136 5.52 3.95 -14.74
C PHE A 136 6.32 2.87 -15.50
N ASN A 137 6.65 1.78 -14.83
CA ASN A 137 7.41 0.68 -15.40
C ASN A 137 6.51 -0.28 -16.18
N SER A 138 6.29 0.03 -17.45
CA SER A 138 5.49 -0.82 -18.36
C SER A 138 6.17 -2.13 -18.78
N ASP A 139 7.44 -2.33 -18.46
CA ASP A 139 8.15 -3.59 -18.78
C ASP A 139 7.65 -4.74 -17.91
N ASN A 140 7.34 -4.45 -16.63
CA ASN A 140 6.98 -5.47 -15.64
C ASN A 140 5.52 -5.37 -15.13
N TYR A 141 4.83 -4.26 -15.44
CA TYR A 141 3.47 -4.02 -14.95
C TYR A 141 2.55 -3.55 -16.07
N ALA A 142 1.28 -3.89 -15.97
CA ALA A 142 0.23 -3.34 -16.82
C ALA A 142 -0.59 -2.32 -16.02
N LEU A 143 -0.94 -1.22 -16.66
CA LEU A 143 -1.72 -0.14 -16.08
C LEU A 143 -3.06 -0.01 -16.81
N ASP A 144 -4.16 -0.11 -16.07
CA ASP A 144 -5.51 0.18 -16.55
C ASP A 144 -6.01 1.47 -15.87
N THR A 145 -6.28 2.49 -16.65
CA THR A 145 -6.67 3.83 -16.17
C THR A 145 -8.14 4.15 -16.38
N THR A 146 -9.00 3.16 -16.67
CA THR A 146 -10.40 3.39 -17.03
C THR A 146 -11.24 3.99 -15.90
N LYS A 147 -10.88 3.76 -14.64
CA LYS A 147 -11.57 4.31 -13.45
C LYS A 147 -10.64 4.79 -12.37
N GLU A 148 -9.56 4.06 -12.16
CA GLU A 148 -8.52 4.28 -11.16
C GLU A 148 -7.23 3.69 -11.73
N TYR A 149 -6.08 4.02 -11.18
CA TYR A 149 -4.82 3.39 -11.57
C TYR A 149 -4.77 1.96 -11.04
N LYS A 150 -5.16 1.00 -11.87
CA LYS A 150 -5.04 -0.43 -11.58
C LYS A 150 -3.72 -0.96 -12.11
N VAL A 151 -2.89 -1.45 -11.22
CA VAL A 151 -1.56 -2.00 -11.52
C VAL A 151 -1.60 -3.53 -11.41
N MET A 152 -1.04 -4.20 -12.39
CA MET A 152 -0.93 -5.66 -12.42
C MET A 152 0.49 -6.05 -12.77
N ALA A 153 1.08 -7.00 -12.01
CA ALA A 153 2.36 -7.57 -12.37
C ALA A 153 2.22 -8.49 -13.59
N THR A 154 3.15 -8.40 -14.51
CA THR A 154 3.18 -9.19 -15.75
C THR A 154 4.31 -10.24 -15.76
N PHE A 155 5.10 -10.29 -14.69
CA PHE A 155 6.09 -11.34 -14.48
C PHE A 155 5.49 -12.53 -13.73
N THR A 156 5.94 -13.71 -14.02
CA THR A 156 5.56 -14.98 -13.35
C THR A 156 6.75 -15.53 -12.57
#